data_8d3858f6494fc36a5be85c42adc4d839
#
_entry.id   8d3858f6494fc36a5be85c42adc4d839
#
_cell.length_a   1.000
_cell.length_b   1.000
_cell.length_c   1.000
_cell.angle_alpha   90.00
_cell.angle_beta   90.00
_cell.angle_gamma   90.00
#
_symmetry.space_group_name_H-M   'P 1'
#
loop_
_entity.id
_entity.type
_entity.pdbx_description
1 polymer ?
#
loop_
_entity_poly.entity_id
_entity_poly.type
_entity_poly.pdbx_seq_one_letter_code
_entity_poly.pdbx_strand_id
1 'polypeptide(L)'
;MTQTSSLAPIHVVGGGLAGSEAAWQIAENGVPVILHEMRGVRGTDAHKTDGLAELVCSNSFRSDDATSNAVGVLHAEMRLAGSLIMRAADASQVPAGGALAVDRDGFSAAVAAALESHPLITITREEVTGLPPEDWDQAIIATGPLTAPSLAAAIQERTGADSLAFFDAIAPIVHTASVDMDICWFQSRYDKVGPGGTGKDYINCPMDEAQYNAFVDALIAGDTTGFKEWEGTPYFDGCLPIEVMAERGRETLRHGPMKPMGLTNAHNPTVKPYAVVQLRQDNALGTLYNMVGFQTKLKYGAQAEIFRLIPGLQNAEFARLGGLHRNTYINSPTLLDRSLTLKGRPGLRFAGQITGCEGYVESASIGLLAGRFAVAERRGETPSLPPETTAFGSLLGHITGGHIVSDDEPGKRSFQPMNINFGLFPPLEPGTVTKPEGVKRFRGKDKALAKKQATAARALEDCARWLGR
;
A
#
# COMPACT_ATOMS: atom_id res chain seq x y z
N MET A 1 -27.48 36.16 18.24
CA MET A 1 -26.30 35.27 18.29
C MET A 1 -26.85 33.86 18.31
N THR A 2 -26.98 33.23 17.15
CA THR A 2 -27.31 31.81 17.01
C THR A 2 -26.11 31.02 17.53
N GLN A 3 -26.30 30.31 18.65
CA GLN A 3 -25.36 29.26 19.04
C GLN A 3 -25.33 28.24 17.92
N THR A 4 -24.26 28.27 17.11
CA THR A 4 -23.86 27.12 16.31
C THR A 4 -23.56 26.03 17.32
N SER A 5 -24.47 25.08 17.53
CA SER A 5 -24.17 23.87 18.29
C SER A 5 -23.02 23.19 17.57
N SER A 6 -21.85 23.16 18.21
CA SER A 6 -20.70 22.42 17.68
C SER A 6 -21.13 20.96 17.56
N LEU A 7 -20.98 20.38 16.36
CA LEU A 7 -21.22 18.96 16.15
C LEU A 7 -20.37 18.15 17.14
N ALA A 8 -20.90 17.04 17.64
CA ALA A 8 -20.14 16.14 18.49
C ALA A 8 -18.92 15.57 17.70
N PRO A 9 -17.77 15.35 18.33
CA PRO A 9 -16.60 14.85 17.64
C PRO A 9 -16.81 13.43 17.12
N ILE A 10 -16.14 13.10 16.02
CA ILE A 10 -16.00 11.73 15.53
C ILE A 10 -14.68 11.18 16.04
N HIS A 11 -14.69 9.96 16.57
CA HIS A 11 -13.49 9.30 17.07
C HIS A 11 -12.83 8.47 15.97
N VAL A 12 -11.50 8.58 15.83
CA VAL A 12 -10.70 7.77 14.89
C VAL A 12 -9.64 7.04 15.68
N VAL A 13 -9.63 5.71 15.63
CA VAL A 13 -8.67 4.86 16.35
C VAL A 13 -7.59 4.38 15.40
N GLY A 14 -6.35 4.83 15.64
CA GLY A 14 -5.16 4.55 14.84
C GLY A 14 -4.74 5.72 13.96
N GLY A 15 -3.55 6.27 14.20
CA GLY A 15 -2.94 7.38 13.45
C GLY A 15 -2.03 6.94 12.30
N GLY A 16 -2.32 5.76 11.69
CA GLY A 16 -1.68 5.32 10.45
C GLY A 16 -2.23 6.06 9.23
N LEU A 17 -1.91 5.57 8.01
CA LEU A 17 -2.33 6.21 6.75
C LEU A 17 -3.86 6.40 6.66
N ALA A 18 -4.63 5.36 6.97
CA ALA A 18 -6.09 5.43 6.89
C ALA A 18 -6.71 6.34 7.93
N GLY A 19 -6.25 6.28 9.18
CA GLY A 19 -6.81 7.11 10.25
C GLY A 19 -6.40 8.58 10.13
N SER A 20 -5.17 8.86 9.72
CA SER A 20 -4.71 10.22 9.41
C SER A 20 -5.54 10.84 8.28
N GLU A 21 -5.79 10.08 7.22
CA GLU A 21 -6.63 10.53 6.10
C GLU A 21 -8.09 10.73 6.53
N ALA A 22 -8.66 9.79 7.32
CA ALA A 22 -10.02 9.92 7.82
C ALA A 22 -10.18 11.16 8.71
N ALA A 23 -9.27 11.39 9.66
CA ALA A 23 -9.27 12.56 10.53
C ALA A 23 -9.21 13.86 9.73
N TRP A 24 -8.34 13.91 8.69
CA TRP A 24 -8.25 15.04 7.78
C TRP A 24 -9.56 15.31 7.07
N GLN A 25 -10.17 14.30 6.45
CA GLN A 25 -11.43 14.46 5.73
C GLN A 25 -12.58 14.89 6.64
N ILE A 26 -12.63 14.40 7.88
CA ILE A 26 -13.63 14.81 8.87
C ILE A 26 -13.47 16.29 9.18
N ALA A 27 -12.26 16.73 9.51
CA ALA A 27 -11.96 18.09 9.93
C ALA A 27 -12.12 19.10 8.79
N GLU A 28 -11.63 18.81 7.58
CA GLU A 28 -11.82 19.65 6.38
C GLU A 28 -13.31 19.84 6.01
N ASN A 29 -14.16 18.92 6.44
CA ASN A 29 -15.61 19.06 6.30
C ASN A 29 -16.26 19.67 7.55
N GLY A 30 -15.51 20.33 8.42
CA GLY A 30 -16.06 21.15 9.52
C GLY A 30 -16.62 20.36 10.71
N VAL A 31 -16.25 19.09 10.86
CA VAL A 31 -16.64 18.25 12.01
C VAL A 31 -15.43 18.06 12.91
N PRO A 32 -15.55 18.27 14.25
CA PRO A 32 -14.48 17.95 15.18
C PRO A 32 -14.13 16.46 15.16
N VAL A 33 -12.84 16.14 15.35
CA VAL A 33 -12.34 14.76 15.39
C VAL A 33 -11.36 14.56 16.51
N ILE A 34 -11.41 13.41 17.17
CA ILE A 34 -10.42 12.95 18.15
C ILE A 34 -9.70 11.75 17.53
N LEU A 35 -8.42 11.92 17.25
CA LEU A 35 -7.55 10.88 16.72
C LEU A 35 -6.78 10.21 17.86
N HIS A 36 -7.08 8.94 18.13
CA HIS A 36 -6.43 8.12 19.16
C HIS A 36 -5.28 7.34 18.54
N GLU A 37 -4.07 7.56 19.02
CA GLU A 37 -2.87 6.87 18.53
C GLU A 37 -2.10 6.26 19.70
N MET A 38 -1.86 4.94 19.64
CA MET A 38 -1.21 4.23 20.74
C MET A 38 0.31 4.43 20.81
N ARG A 39 0.98 4.78 19.70
CA ARG A 39 2.43 5.00 19.69
C ARG A 39 2.77 6.22 20.54
N GLY A 40 3.85 6.10 21.32
CA GLY A 40 4.16 6.99 22.43
C GLY A 40 3.77 6.39 23.79
N VAL A 41 2.73 5.52 23.84
CA VAL A 41 2.34 4.72 25.01
C VAL A 41 2.73 3.26 24.81
N ARG A 42 2.43 2.71 23.62
CA ARG A 42 2.77 1.35 23.23
C ARG A 42 3.32 1.32 21.81
N GLY A 43 4.50 0.76 21.63
CA GLY A 43 5.11 0.50 20.32
C GLY A 43 4.50 -0.72 19.62
N THR A 44 4.88 -0.92 18.35
CA THR A 44 4.61 -2.13 17.56
C THR A 44 5.91 -2.71 17.04
N ASP A 45 5.88 -3.95 16.56
CA ASP A 45 7.08 -4.64 16.05
C ASP A 45 7.63 -4.01 14.75
N ALA A 46 6.82 -3.28 13.99
CA ALA A 46 7.21 -2.72 12.71
C ALA A 46 7.55 -1.22 12.74
N HIS A 47 6.86 -0.43 13.56
CA HIS A 47 7.09 1.01 13.66
C HIS A 47 8.37 1.31 14.44
N LYS A 48 9.07 2.36 14.04
CA LYS A 48 10.33 2.81 14.65
C LYS A 48 10.20 4.13 15.39
N THR A 49 9.16 4.89 15.07
CA THR A 49 8.90 6.22 15.63
C THR A 49 7.48 6.32 16.17
N ASP A 50 7.20 7.40 16.88
CA ASP A 50 5.84 7.77 17.31
C ASP A 50 5.12 8.64 16.28
N GLY A 51 5.72 8.85 15.10
CA GLY A 51 5.19 9.68 14.01
C GLY A 51 3.89 9.14 13.41
N LEU A 52 2.98 10.03 13.00
CA LEU A 52 1.75 9.66 12.30
C LEU A 52 2.06 9.19 10.87
N ALA A 53 1.23 8.29 10.33
CA ALA A 53 1.35 7.75 8.97
C ALA A 53 2.76 7.22 8.62
N GLU A 54 3.49 6.64 9.57
CA GLU A 54 4.81 6.05 9.35
C GLU A 54 4.75 4.91 8.32
N LEU A 55 5.64 4.95 7.32
CA LEU A 55 5.75 3.93 6.29
C LEU A 55 6.69 2.81 6.73
N VAL A 56 6.17 1.65 7.08
CA VAL A 56 6.93 0.56 7.73
C VAL A 56 7.63 -0.39 6.76
N CYS A 57 7.03 -0.68 5.60
CA CYS A 57 7.50 -1.72 4.69
C CYS A 57 8.31 -1.14 3.52
N SER A 58 7.75 -0.19 2.80
CA SER A 58 8.31 0.44 1.60
C SER A 58 8.14 1.95 1.72
N ASN A 59 8.92 2.73 0.95
CA ASN A 59 8.70 4.16 0.78
C ASN A 59 7.95 4.48 -0.51
N SER A 60 7.42 3.48 -1.21
CA SER A 60 6.76 3.65 -2.51
C SER A 60 5.26 3.49 -2.42
N PHE A 61 4.56 4.43 -3.04
CA PHE A 61 3.13 4.35 -3.32
C PHE A 61 2.85 3.69 -4.69
N ARG A 62 3.85 3.03 -5.29
CA ARG A 62 3.81 2.38 -6.60
C ARG A 62 3.68 3.35 -7.77
N SER A 63 3.15 2.92 -8.91
CA SER A 63 3.08 3.71 -10.14
C SER A 63 2.17 4.93 -10.00
N ASP A 64 2.64 6.10 -10.46
CA ASP A 64 1.85 7.34 -10.51
C ASP A 64 1.25 7.62 -11.92
N ASP A 65 1.27 6.63 -12.80
CA ASP A 65 0.67 6.74 -14.13
C ASP A 65 -0.86 6.58 -14.05
N ALA A 66 -1.57 7.69 -14.01
CA ALA A 66 -3.02 7.75 -13.99
C ALA A 66 -3.68 7.37 -15.35
N THR A 67 -2.90 7.17 -16.40
CA THR A 67 -3.44 6.88 -17.73
C THR A 67 -3.56 5.41 -18.03
N SER A 68 -2.70 4.57 -17.45
CA SER A 68 -2.65 3.13 -17.78
C SER A 68 -2.42 2.20 -16.58
N ASN A 69 -2.39 2.75 -15.37
CA ASN A 69 -2.20 1.98 -14.14
C ASN A 69 -3.30 2.27 -13.12
N ALA A 70 -3.94 1.24 -12.58
CA ALA A 70 -5.07 1.40 -11.66
C ALA A 70 -4.70 2.13 -10.36
N VAL A 71 -3.48 1.92 -9.84
CA VAL A 71 -3.04 2.65 -8.65
C VAL A 71 -2.78 4.13 -8.98
N GLY A 72 -2.26 4.45 -10.15
CA GLY A 72 -2.12 5.84 -10.59
C GLY A 72 -3.48 6.53 -10.76
N VAL A 73 -4.51 5.81 -11.22
CA VAL A 73 -5.90 6.32 -11.24
C VAL A 73 -6.36 6.62 -9.81
N LEU A 74 -6.12 5.72 -8.85
CA LEU A 74 -6.47 5.95 -7.45
C LEU A 74 -5.75 7.17 -6.86
N HIS A 75 -4.45 7.37 -7.17
CA HIS A 75 -3.71 8.57 -6.79
C HIS A 75 -4.40 9.85 -7.31
N ALA A 76 -4.77 9.86 -8.58
CA ALA A 76 -5.42 11.01 -9.20
C ALA A 76 -6.80 11.28 -8.59
N GLU A 77 -7.60 10.25 -8.33
CA GLU A 77 -8.89 10.37 -7.63
C GLU A 77 -8.72 10.92 -6.21
N MET A 78 -7.73 10.43 -5.45
CA MET A 78 -7.44 10.94 -4.11
C MET A 78 -6.97 12.40 -4.12
N ARG A 79 -6.13 12.80 -5.11
CA ARG A 79 -5.75 14.22 -5.30
C ARG A 79 -6.98 15.09 -5.60
N LEU A 80 -7.87 14.64 -6.48
CA LEU A 80 -9.15 15.30 -6.75
C LEU A 80 -10.00 15.43 -5.50
N ALA A 81 -9.99 14.43 -4.62
CA ALA A 81 -10.74 14.42 -3.38
C ALA A 81 -10.10 15.25 -2.25
N GLY A 82 -8.93 15.83 -2.44
CA GLY A 82 -8.23 16.64 -1.43
C GLY A 82 -7.53 15.80 -0.34
N SER A 83 -6.97 14.65 -0.72
CA SER A 83 -6.25 13.76 0.20
C SER A 83 -5.04 14.42 0.84
N LEU A 84 -4.93 14.31 2.18
CA LEU A 84 -3.74 14.71 2.93
C LEU A 84 -2.55 13.82 2.58
N ILE A 85 -2.78 12.51 2.50
CA ILE A 85 -1.73 11.52 2.22
C ILE A 85 -1.10 11.79 0.86
N MET A 86 -1.90 12.05 -0.17
CA MET A 86 -1.35 12.39 -1.50
C MET A 86 -0.62 13.74 -1.51
N ARG A 87 -1.15 14.75 -0.81
CA ARG A 87 -0.48 16.06 -0.69
C ARG A 87 0.88 15.94 -0.01
N ALA A 88 0.98 15.18 1.08
CA ALA A 88 2.23 14.92 1.77
C ALA A 88 3.21 14.10 0.92
N ALA A 89 2.70 13.10 0.18
CA ALA A 89 3.52 12.31 -0.73
C ALA A 89 4.10 13.14 -1.87
N ASP A 90 3.29 14.01 -2.49
CA ASP A 90 3.73 14.91 -3.55
C ASP A 90 4.81 15.90 -3.06
N ALA A 91 4.71 16.36 -1.81
CA ALA A 91 5.69 17.27 -1.21
C ALA A 91 7.00 16.59 -0.79
N SER A 92 7.00 15.28 -0.60
CA SER A 92 8.14 14.51 -0.07
C SER A 92 8.75 13.54 -1.11
N GLN A 93 8.53 13.78 -2.39
CA GLN A 93 8.96 12.88 -3.47
C GLN A 93 10.48 12.68 -3.49
N VAL A 94 10.88 11.45 -3.79
CA VAL A 94 12.26 11.08 -4.15
C VAL A 94 12.27 10.37 -5.50
N PRO A 95 13.38 10.44 -6.27
CA PRO A 95 13.48 9.83 -7.58
C PRO A 95 13.22 8.31 -7.56
N ALA A 96 12.25 7.83 -8.35
CA ALA A 96 11.89 6.42 -8.42
C ALA A 96 11.28 6.02 -9.78
N GLY A 97 11.78 6.54 -10.90
CA GLY A 97 11.25 6.27 -12.24
C GLY A 97 9.75 6.61 -12.34
N GLY A 98 8.93 5.69 -12.82
CA GLY A 98 7.47 5.90 -12.93
C GLY A 98 6.69 5.64 -11.64
N ALA A 99 7.34 5.45 -10.52
CA ALA A 99 6.70 5.26 -9.21
C ALA A 99 6.71 6.57 -8.40
N LEU A 100 5.70 6.77 -7.58
CA LEU A 100 5.71 7.77 -6.52
C LEU A 100 6.40 7.15 -5.30
N ALA A 101 7.61 7.59 -5.00
CA ALA A 101 8.33 7.24 -3.78
C ALA A 101 8.62 8.50 -2.98
N VAL A 102 8.75 8.36 -1.66
CA VAL A 102 8.89 9.49 -0.76
C VAL A 102 10.07 9.32 0.20
N ASP A 103 10.60 10.44 0.68
CA ASP A 103 11.37 10.47 1.90
C ASP A 103 10.44 10.15 3.07
N ARG A 104 10.74 9.08 3.83
CA ARG A 104 9.84 8.56 4.87
C ARG A 104 9.62 9.55 5.99
N ASP A 105 10.70 10.15 6.46
CA ASP A 105 10.66 11.06 7.62
C ASP A 105 9.97 12.36 7.24
N GLY A 106 10.30 12.92 6.07
CA GLY A 106 9.65 14.10 5.52
C GLY A 106 8.16 13.90 5.28
N PHE A 107 7.76 12.73 4.76
CA PHE A 107 6.36 12.40 4.56
C PHE A 107 5.58 12.32 5.88
N SER A 108 6.09 11.55 6.86
CA SER A 108 5.44 11.41 8.17
C SER A 108 5.36 12.75 8.90
N ALA A 109 6.42 13.57 8.85
CA ALA A 109 6.44 14.90 9.43
C ALA A 109 5.42 15.84 8.77
N ALA A 110 5.26 15.80 7.45
CA ALA A 110 4.27 16.62 6.74
C ALA A 110 2.83 16.24 7.11
N VAL A 111 2.54 14.94 7.26
CA VAL A 111 1.22 14.48 7.73
C VAL A 111 0.98 14.93 9.17
N ALA A 112 1.93 14.70 10.07
CA ALA A 112 1.81 15.09 11.48
C ALA A 112 1.58 16.60 11.64
N ALA A 113 2.38 17.43 10.97
CA ALA A 113 2.26 18.89 11.03
C ALA A 113 0.88 19.38 10.54
N ALA A 114 0.33 18.76 9.49
CA ALA A 114 -0.98 19.12 8.98
C ALA A 114 -2.10 18.79 9.98
N LEU A 115 -2.04 17.61 10.61
CA LEU A 115 -3.06 17.19 11.59
C LEU A 115 -2.94 17.98 12.89
N GLU A 116 -1.73 18.20 13.41
CA GLU A 116 -1.48 18.93 14.65
C GLU A 116 -1.87 20.42 14.55
N SER A 117 -1.73 21.01 13.37
CA SER A 117 -2.08 22.43 13.15
C SER A 117 -3.57 22.65 12.86
N HIS A 118 -4.36 21.60 12.64
CA HIS A 118 -5.77 21.75 12.25
C HIS A 118 -6.65 22.00 13.50
N PRO A 119 -7.44 23.11 13.57
CA PRO A 119 -8.17 23.51 14.77
C PRO A 119 -9.29 22.54 15.20
N LEU A 120 -9.76 21.67 14.32
CA LEU A 120 -10.79 20.67 14.60
C LEU A 120 -10.23 19.28 14.89
N ILE A 121 -8.92 19.09 14.91
CA ILE A 121 -8.29 17.80 15.19
C ILE A 121 -7.64 17.83 16.58
N THR A 122 -8.05 16.90 17.43
CA THR A 122 -7.41 16.62 18.71
C THR A 122 -6.70 15.27 18.61
N ILE A 123 -5.40 15.21 18.84
CA ILE A 123 -4.63 13.96 18.85
C ILE A 123 -4.42 13.54 20.31
N THR A 124 -4.92 12.34 20.64
CA THR A 124 -4.75 11.73 21.97
C THR A 124 -3.81 10.53 21.87
N ARG A 125 -2.74 10.56 22.64
CA ARG A 125 -1.78 9.44 22.71
C ARG A 125 -2.24 8.47 23.78
N GLU A 126 -2.99 7.43 23.34
CA GLU A 126 -3.53 6.38 24.21
C GLU A 126 -3.79 5.10 23.44
N GLU A 127 -3.78 3.96 24.13
CA GLU A 127 -4.23 2.68 23.60
C GLU A 127 -5.72 2.50 23.88
N VAL A 128 -6.51 2.31 22.82
CA VAL A 128 -7.92 1.90 22.91
C VAL A 128 -7.95 0.37 23.06
N THR A 129 -8.16 -0.11 24.28
CA THR A 129 -7.97 -1.52 24.65
C THR A 129 -9.15 -2.45 24.35
N GLY A 130 -10.24 -1.93 23.80
CA GLY A 130 -11.43 -2.70 23.43
C GLY A 130 -12.14 -2.05 22.25
N LEU A 131 -13.36 -2.49 21.96
CA LEU A 131 -14.18 -1.76 21.01
C LEU A 131 -14.47 -0.35 21.55
N PRO A 132 -14.55 0.66 20.67
CA PRO A 132 -14.97 2.01 21.06
C PRO A 132 -16.23 1.93 21.93
N PRO A 133 -16.29 2.67 23.07
CA PRO A 133 -17.44 2.66 23.94
C PRO A 133 -18.71 3.17 23.21
N GLU A 134 -19.90 2.82 23.72
CA GLU A 134 -21.16 3.15 23.03
C GLU A 134 -21.50 4.66 23.07
N ASP A 135 -20.96 5.38 24.04
CA ASP A 135 -21.07 6.83 24.12
C ASP A 135 -20.24 7.59 23.07
N TRP A 136 -19.30 6.89 22.42
CA TRP A 136 -18.73 7.35 21.15
C TRP A 136 -19.74 6.99 20.04
N ASP A 137 -20.73 7.84 19.85
CA ASP A 137 -21.80 7.60 18.90
C ASP A 137 -21.34 7.39 17.44
N GLN A 138 -20.14 7.93 17.10
CA GLN A 138 -19.45 7.63 15.85
C GLN A 138 -17.96 7.40 16.07
N ALA A 139 -17.47 6.25 15.58
CA ALA A 139 -16.07 5.86 15.65
C ALA A 139 -15.62 5.15 14.36
N ILE A 140 -14.35 5.34 13.99
CA ILE A 140 -13.69 4.67 12.87
C ILE A 140 -12.49 3.90 13.40
N ILE A 141 -12.47 2.57 13.28
CA ILE A 141 -11.31 1.73 13.58
C ILE A 141 -10.42 1.69 12.34
N ALA A 142 -9.25 2.33 12.42
CA ALA A 142 -8.27 2.48 11.34
C ALA A 142 -6.86 2.02 11.77
N THR A 143 -6.81 0.99 12.61
CA THR A 143 -5.60 0.51 13.28
C THR A 143 -4.64 -0.27 12.39
N GLY A 144 -5.05 -0.52 11.14
CA GLY A 144 -4.23 -1.21 10.14
C GLY A 144 -3.94 -2.67 10.52
N PRO A 145 -2.83 -3.23 10.00
CA PRO A 145 -2.53 -4.65 10.15
C PRO A 145 -1.98 -5.01 11.54
N LEU A 146 -1.43 -4.04 12.26
CA LEU A 146 -0.79 -4.22 13.58
C LEU A 146 -1.70 -3.74 14.71
N THR A 147 -2.98 -4.09 14.62
CA THR A 147 -3.98 -3.80 15.66
C THR A 147 -3.56 -4.41 17.01
N ALA A 148 -3.69 -3.63 18.09
CA ALA A 148 -3.36 -4.08 19.43
C ALA A 148 -4.14 -5.38 19.78
N PRO A 149 -3.51 -6.37 20.45
CA PRO A 149 -4.14 -7.65 20.72
C PRO A 149 -5.47 -7.55 21.49
N SER A 150 -5.58 -6.59 22.41
CA SER A 150 -6.80 -6.33 23.19
C SER A 150 -7.97 -5.89 22.29
N LEU A 151 -7.72 -4.96 21.36
CA LEU A 151 -8.73 -4.53 20.41
C LEU A 151 -9.05 -5.63 19.39
N ALA A 152 -8.02 -6.36 18.90
CA ALA A 152 -8.24 -7.49 17.98
C ALA A 152 -9.11 -8.58 18.60
N ALA A 153 -8.90 -8.93 19.88
CA ALA A 153 -9.73 -9.87 20.62
C ALA A 153 -11.17 -9.37 20.78
N ALA A 154 -11.37 -8.10 21.10
CA ALA A 154 -12.70 -7.50 21.22
C ALA A 154 -13.46 -7.45 19.86
N ILE A 155 -12.75 -7.23 18.76
CA ILE A 155 -13.33 -7.31 17.41
C ILE A 155 -13.75 -8.76 17.12
N GLN A 156 -12.91 -9.74 17.41
CA GLN A 156 -13.18 -11.16 17.21
C GLN A 156 -14.40 -11.62 18.04
N GLU A 157 -14.45 -11.27 19.31
CA GLU A 157 -15.58 -11.58 20.19
C GLU A 157 -16.89 -11.00 19.65
N ARG A 158 -16.87 -9.74 19.19
CA ARG A 158 -18.06 -9.04 18.68
C ARG A 158 -18.56 -9.58 17.34
N THR A 159 -17.63 -10.00 16.47
CA THR A 159 -17.96 -10.44 15.11
C THR A 159 -18.20 -11.95 15.02
N GLY A 160 -17.79 -12.72 16.01
CA GLY A 160 -17.84 -14.20 15.99
C GLY A 160 -17.01 -14.83 14.89
N ALA A 161 -16.21 -14.03 14.18
CA ALA A 161 -15.39 -14.49 13.07
C ALA A 161 -13.97 -14.73 13.55
N ASP A 162 -13.37 -15.85 13.15
CA ASP A 162 -11.93 -16.02 13.26
C ASP A 162 -11.26 -14.86 12.49
N SER A 163 -10.43 -14.10 13.19
CA SER A 163 -9.66 -13.03 12.54
C SER A 163 -8.78 -13.68 11.50
N LEU A 164 -8.99 -13.29 10.24
CA LEU A 164 -8.15 -13.71 9.15
C LEU A 164 -6.78 -13.04 9.34
N ALA A 165 -5.71 -13.82 9.29
CA ALA A 165 -4.36 -13.32 9.39
C ALA A 165 -3.59 -13.67 8.10
N PHE A 166 -2.70 -12.80 7.68
CA PHE A 166 -1.71 -13.07 6.64
C PHE A 166 -0.35 -12.53 7.07
N PHE A 167 0.71 -13.02 6.43
CA PHE A 167 2.05 -12.55 6.72
C PHE A 167 2.53 -11.62 5.63
N ASP A 168 3.11 -10.49 6.05
CA ASP A 168 3.77 -9.52 5.21
C ASP A 168 5.26 -9.50 5.53
N ALA A 169 6.08 -9.42 4.48
CA ALA A 169 7.52 -9.41 4.62
C ALA A 169 8.09 -8.04 4.21
N ILE A 170 9.13 -7.62 4.91
CA ILE A 170 9.80 -6.34 4.71
C ILE A 170 11.14 -6.58 3.99
N ALA A 171 11.48 -5.69 3.05
CA ALA A 171 12.74 -5.70 2.34
C ALA A 171 13.84 -4.93 3.08
N PRO A 172 15.12 -5.32 2.95
CA PRO A 172 16.25 -4.60 3.52
C PRO A 172 16.50 -3.23 2.89
N ILE A 173 17.14 -2.36 3.67
CA ILE A 173 17.63 -1.05 3.25
C ILE A 173 19.15 -1.03 3.42
N VAL A 174 19.89 -0.59 2.39
CA VAL A 174 21.35 -0.51 2.39
C VAL A 174 21.83 0.94 2.37
N HIS A 175 22.99 1.20 2.99
CA HIS A 175 23.70 2.47 2.86
C HIS A 175 24.35 2.59 1.50
N THR A 176 24.09 3.68 0.76
CA THR A 176 24.63 3.90 -0.60
C THR A 176 26.15 3.88 -0.62
N ALA A 177 26.80 4.41 0.40
CA ALA A 177 28.25 4.46 0.52
C ALA A 177 28.91 3.07 0.56
N SER A 178 28.14 2.01 0.87
CA SER A 178 28.63 0.63 0.92
C SER A 178 28.36 -0.16 -0.37
N VAL A 179 27.74 0.47 -1.38
CA VAL A 179 27.48 -0.13 -2.70
C VAL A 179 28.65 0.13 -3.64
N ASP A 180 29.17 -0.92 -4.26
CA ASP A 180 30.27 -0.82 -5.22
C ASP A 180 29.76 -0.31 -6.58
N MET A 181 30.00 0.96 -6.86
CA MET A 181 29.56 1.62 -8.09
C MET A 181 30.47 1.34 -9.30
N ASP A 182 31.60 0.65 -9.13
CA ASP A 182 32.40 0.14 -10.24
C ASP A 182 31.77 -1.13 -10.86
N ILE A 183 30.88 -1.77 -10.11
CA ILE A 183 30.05 -2.92 -10.55
C ILE A 183 28.63 -2.49 -10.89
N CYS A 184 28.03 -1.66 -10.05
CA CYS A 184 26.65 -1.18 -10.17
C CYS A 184 26.56 0.09 -11.01
N TRP A 185 25.36 0.38 -11.52
CA TRP A 185 25.11 1.60 -12.30
C TRP A 185 23.72 2.18 -12.03
N PHE A 186 23.56 3.47 -12.30
CA PHE A 186 22.26 4.16 -12.24
C PHE A 186 21.49 4.03 -13.55
N GLN A 187 20.26 3.50 -13.49
CA GLN A 187 19.32 3.49 -14.61
C GLN A 187 17.91 3.14 -14.12
N SER A 188 16.91 3.85 -14.61
CA SER A 188 15.52 3.43 -14.51
C SER A 188 15.18 2.47 -15.66
N ARG A 189 14.31 1.50 -15.41
CA ARG A 189 13.94 0.49 -16.42
C ARG A 189 13.28 1.16 -17.62
N TYR A 190 13.81 0.87 -18.84
CA TYR A 190 13.44 1.53 -20.10
C TYR A 190 13.67 3.05 -20.09
N ASP A 191 14.62 3.54 -19.30
CA ASP A 191 14.97 4.94 -19.14
C ASP A 191 13.77 5.83 -18.81
N LYS A 192 12.77 5.25 -18.13
CA LYS A 192 11.55 5.98 -17.75
C LYS A 192 11.88 7.07 -16.75
N VAL A 193 11.46 8.29 -17.10
CA VAL A 193 11.45 9.44 -16.22
C VAL A 193 10.07 9.52 -15.56
N GLY A 194 10.03 9.59 -14.24
CA GLY A 194 8.83 9.78 -13.45
C GLY A 194 8.88 11.06 -12.63
N PRO A 195 7.91 11.27 -11.75
CA PRO A 195 7.88 12.43 -10.86
C PRO A 195 9.19 12.58 -10.10
N GLY A 196 9.83 13.75 -10.17
CA GLY A 196 11.12 14.02 -9.52
C GLY A 196 12.32 13.23 -10.04
N GLY A 197 12.14 12.37 -11.05
CA GLY A 197 13.16 11.46 -11.56
C GLY A 197 13.92 11.99 -12.78
N THR A 198 15.01 11.30 -13.13
CA THR A 198 15.91 11.64 -14.26
C THR A 198 16.03 10.51 -15.29
N GLY A 199 15.39 9.36 -15.08
CA GLY A 199 15.61 8.13 -15.83
C GLY A 199 16.83 7.32 -15.34
N LYS A 200 17.54 7.80 -14.30
CA LYS A 200 18.68 7.14 -13.64
C LYS A 200 18.43 7.00 -12.14
N ASP A 201 17.25 6.55 -11.76
CA ASP A 201 16.76 6.68 -10.38
C ASP A 201 16.98 5.41 -9.54
N TYR A 202 17.39 4.30 -10.16
CA TYR A 202 17.69 3.03 -9.49
C TYR A 202 19.17 2.67 -9.62
N ILE A 203 19.75 2.16 -8.56
CA ILE A 203 21.04 1.45 -8.63
C ILE A 203 20.75 0.01 -9.06
N ASN A 204 21.48 -0.49 -10.04
CA ASN A 204 21.32 -1.80 -10.63
C ASN A 204 22.56 -2.65 -10.35
N CYS A 205 22.39 -3.81 -9.70
CA CYS A 205 23.42 -4.77 -9.40
C CYS A 205 23.31 -5.96 -10.37
N PRO A 206 24.25 -6.15 -11.32
CA PRO A 206 24.15 -7.20 -12.33
C PRO A 206 24.60 -8.55 -11.76
N MET A 207 24.03 -9.63 -12.29
CA MET A 207 24.47 -10.99 -12.04
C MET A 207 24.61 -11.74 -13.37
N ASP A 208 25.66 -12.54 -13.50
CA ASP A 208 25.74 -13.59 -14.50
C ASP A 208 24.95 -14.83 -14.04
N GLU A 209 24.92 -15.87 -14.87
CA GLU A 209 24.15 -17.09 -14.58
C GLU A 209 24.72 -17.87 -13.40
N ALA A 210 26.04 -17.95 -13.26
CA ALA A 210 26.69 -18.66 -12.16
C ALA A 210 26.44 -17.96 -10.82
N GLN A 211 26.55 -16.63 -10.78
CA GLN A 211 26.30 -15.81 -9.61
C GLN A 211 24.82 -15.89 -9.20
N TYR A 212 23.92 -15.83 -10.17
CA TYR A 212 22.49 -15.98 -9.92
C TYR A 212 22.14 -17.35 -9.32
N ASN A 213 22.67 -18.43 -9.89
CA ASN A 213 22.44 -19.78 -9.39
C ASN A 213 22.98 -19.97 -7.97
N ALA A 214 24.19 -19.49 -7.71
CA ALA A 214 24.79 -19.54 -6.38
C ALA A 214 23.96 -18.75 -5.34
N PHE A 215 23.47 -17.57 -5.74
CA PHE A 215 22.57 -16.76 -4.91
C PHE A 215 21.25 -17.47 -4.60
N VAL A 216 20.60 -18.07 -5.61
CA VAL A 216 19.33 -18.80 -5.44
C VAL A 216 19.52 -20.02 -4.55
N ASP A 217 20.64 -20.76 -4.70
CA ASP A 217 20.95 -21.91 -3.85
C ASP A 217 21.15 -21.48 -2.38
N ALA A 218 21.91 -20.41 -2.15
CA ALA A 218 22.09 -19.85 -0.82
C ALA A 218 20.77 -19.34 -0.21
N LEU A 219 19.93 -18.72 -1.03
CA LEU A 219 18.63 -18.19 -0.60
C LEU A 219 17.70 -19.31 -0.14
N ILE A 220 17.61 -20.41 -0.88
CA ILE A 220 16.76 -21.57 -0.55
C ILE A 220 17.31 -22.32 0.68
N ALA A 221 18.63 -22.41 0.82
CA ALA A 221 19.31 -23.05 1.95
C ALA A 221 19.36 -22.18 3.21
N GLY A 222 19.03 -20.90 3.09
CA GLY A 222 19.16 -19.91 4.16
C GLY A 222 18.31 -20.20 5.37
N ASP A 223 18.82 -19.88 6.56
CA ASP A 223 18.08 -20.05 7.83
C ASP A 223 16.93 -19.04 7.91
N THR A 224 15.72 -19.55 8.01
CA THR A 224 14.49 -18.75 8.01
C THR A 224 13.84 -18.71 9.38
N THR A 225 13.03 -17.69 9.62
CA THR A 225 12.10 -17.65 10.76
C THR A 225 10.98 -18.67 10.49
N GLY A 226 10.92 -19.74 11.31
CA GLY A 226 9.87 -20.76 11.21
C GLY A 226 8.53 -20.22 11.67
N PHE A 227 7.46 -20.66 11.02
CA PHE A 227 6.10 -20.50 11.55
C PHE A 227 5.91 -21.48 12.73
N LYS A 228 5.12 -21.09 13.70
CA LYS A 228 4.60 -22.03 14.68
C LYS A 228 3.64 -22.99 13.97
N GLU A 229 3.64 -24.25 14.33
CA GLU A 229 2.90 -25.36 13.64
C GLU A 229 1.39 -25.10 13.39
N TRP A 230 0.80 -24.14 14.10
CA TRP A 230 -0.61 -23.75 13.97
C TRP A 230 -0.85 -22.56 13.02
N GLU A 231 0.20 -22.01 12.39
CA GLU A 231 0.14 -20.84 11.50
C GLU A 231 0.08 -21.27 10.02
N GLY A 232 -0.90 -22.07 9.63
CA GLY A 232 -1.17 -22.42 8.23
C GLY A 232 -1.68 -21.26 7.36
N THR A 233 -1.21 -20.03 7.60
CA THR A 233 -1.74 -18.81 7.01
C THR A 233 -1.00 -18.47 5.72
N PRO A 234 -1.70 -18.19 4.61
CA PRO A 234 -1.08 -17.89 3.34
C PRO A 234 -0.37 -16.54 3.37
N TYR A 235 0.74 -16.43 2.62
CA TYR A 235 1.34 -15.14 2.30
C TYR A 235 0.45 -14.35 1.34
N PHE A 236 0.47 -13.03 1.48
CA PHE A 236 -0.08 -12.16 0.45
C PHE A 236 0.82 -12.18 -0.81
N ASP A 237 0.24 -12.45 -1.98
CA ASP A 237 1.01 -12.60 -3.23
C ASP A 237 1.84 -11.36 -3.61
N GLY A 238 1.41 -10.16 -3.20
CA GLY A 238 2.13 -8.90 -3.45
C GLY A 238 3.36 -8.69 -2.57
N CYS A 239 3.49 -9.41 -1.45
CA CYS A 239 4.58 -9.30 -0.47
C CYS A 239 5.22 -10.66 -0.16
N LEU A 240 5.20 -11.57 -1.14
CA LEU A 240 5.84 -12.88 -1.02
C LEU A 240 7.33 -12.73 -0.67
N PRO A 241 7.81 -13.44 0.36
CA PRO A 241 9.24 -13.54 0.62
C PRO A 241 10.00 -14.06 -0.59
N ILE A 242 11.18 -13.49 -0.83
CA ILE A 242 11.98 -13.83 -2.01
C ILE A 242 12.37 -15.31 -2.03
N GLU A 243 12.55 -15.93 -0.85
CA GLU A 243 12.82 -17.37 -0.71
C GLU A 243 11.64 -18.20 -1.21
N VAL A 244 10.42 -17.81 -0.86
CA VAL A 244 9.19 -18.49 -1.30
C VAL A 244 9.01 -18.37 -2.81
N MET A 245 9.37 -17.22 -3.39
CA MET A 245 9.39 -17.06 -4.85
C MET A 245 10.43 -17.97 -5.50
N ALA A 246 11.63 -18.12 -4.91
CA ALA A 246 12.70 -18.99 -5.40
C ALA A 246 12.30 -20.48 -5.32
N GLU A 247 11.60 -20.90 -4.25
CA GLU A 247 11.08 -22.24 -4.05
C GLU A 247 10.04 -22.63 -5.11
N ARG A 248 9.26 -21.67 -5.65
CA ARG A 248 8.28 -21.90 -6.74
C ARG A 248 8.95 -22.24 -8.08
N GLY A 249 10.23 -21.98 -8.21
CA GLY A 249 11.03 -22.32 -9.40
C GLY A 249 12.25 -21.42 -9.53
N ARG A 250 13.38 -22.00 -9.89
CA ARG A 250 14.68 -21.32 -9.98
C ARG A 250 14.63 -20.03 -10.82
N GLU A 251 13.89 -20.03 -11.94
CA GLU A 251 13.76 -18.88 -12.83
C GLU A 251 12.73 -17.83 -12.38
N THR A 252 11.98 -18.08 -11.32
CA THR A 252 10.89 -17.19 -10.87
C THR A 252 11.40 -15.79 -10.58
N LEU A 253 12.52 -15.66 -9.89
CA LEU A 253 13.11 -14.36 -9.52
C LEU A 253 13.54 -13.56 -10.77
N ARG A 254 14.09 -14.23 -11.76
CA ARG A 254 14.56 -13.65 -13.02
C ARG A 254 13.42 -13.16 -13.91
N HIS A 255 12.20 -13.70 -13.75
CA HIS A 255 10.98 -13.22 -14.40
C HIS A 255 10.19 -12.25 -13.52
N GLY A 256 10.56 -12.11 -12.25
CA GLY A 256 9.98 -11.26 -11.23
C GLY A 256 10.89 -10.09 -10.81
N PRO A 257 11.28 -10.01 -9.52
CA PRO A 257 12.01 -8.86 -8.97
C PRO A 257 13.41 -8.67 -9.57
N MET A 258 14.06 -9.74 -10.00
CA MET A 258 15.43 -9.70 -10.56
C MET A 258 15.47 -9.68 -12.10
N LYS A 259 14.38 -9.28 -12.74
CA LYS A 259 14.26 -9.24 -14.20
C LYS A 259 15.26 -8.28 -14.84
N PRO A 260 16.07 -8.71 -15.86
CA PRO A 260 17.06 -7.85 -16.51
C PRO A 260 16.49 -6.96 -17.62
N MET A 261 15.26 -7.19 -18.07
CA MET A 261 14.66 -6.53 -19.23
C MET A 261 14.55 -4.99 -19.03
N GLY A 262 14.91 -4.24 -20.07
CA GLY A 262 14.85 -2.77 -20.07
C GLY A 262 15.99 -2.09 -19.33
N LEU A 263 17.08 -2.85 -19.04
CA LEU A 263 18.31 -2.36 -18.41
C LEU A 263 19.51 -2.71 -19.28
N THR A 264 20.48 -1.79 -19.33
CA THR A 264 21.74 -1.96 -20.06
C THR A 264 22.88 -1.66 -19.10
N ASN A 265 23.77 -2.62 -18.87
CA ASN A 265 24.91 -2.41 -17.96
C ASN A 265 25.86 -1.34 -18.55
N ALA A 266 25.98 -0.22 -17.84
CA ALA A 266 26.83 0.89 -18.28
C ALA A 266 28.32 0.53 -18.37
N HIS A 267 28.80 -0.40 -17.54
CA HIS A 267 30.19 -0.86 -17.53
C HIS A 267 30.46 -1.91 -18.61
N ASN A 268 29.43 -2.64 -19.08
CA ASN A 268 29.57 -3.63 -20.14
C ASN A 268 28.29 -3.69 -21.01
N PRO A 269 28.05 -2.70 -21.90
CA PRO A 269 26.80 -2.56 -22.62
C PRO A 269 26.56 -3.66 -23.68
N THR A 270 27.60 -4.43 -24.04
CA THR A 270 27.50 -5.52 -25.01
C THR A 270 27.02 -6.83 -24.38
N VAL A 271 27.13 -6.99 -23.08
CA VAL A 271 26.73 -8.19 -22.34
C VAL A 271 25.45 -7.91 -21.56
N LYS A 272 24.39 -8.66 -21.89
CA LYS A 272 23.15 -8.58 -21.12
C LYS A 272 23.33 -9.33 -19.78
N PRO A 273 23.03 -8.68 -18.63
CA PRO A 273 23.01 -9.39 -17.36
C PRO A 273 22.01 -10.55 -17.41
N TYR A 274 22.32 -11.65 -16.75
CA TYR A 274 21.39 -12.76 -16.58
C TYR A 274 20.24 -12.38 -15.66
N ALA A 275 20.57 -11.69 -14.54
CA ALA A 275 19.61 -11.11 -13.62
C ALA A 275 20.12 -9.75 -13.12
N VAL A 276 19.23 -8.91 -12.58
CA VAL A 276 19.58 -7.60 -12.01
C VAL A 276 18.79 -7.37 -10.73
N VAL A 277 19.47 -7.07 -9.63
CA VAL A 277 18.85 -6.55 -8.41
C VAL A 277 18.77 -5.03 -8.51
N GLN A 278 17.59 -4.48 -8.24
CA GLN A 278 17.37 -3.02 -8.24
C GLN A 278 17.28 -2.48 -6.81
N LEU A 279 17.99 -1.40 -6.56
CA LEU A 279 17.89 -0.63 -5.32
C LEU A 279 17.20 0.70 -5.63
N ARG A 280 16.18 1.05 -4.85
CA ARG A 280 15.42 2.29 -4.98
C ARG A 280 15.76 3.25 -3.86
N GLN A 281 15.92 4.53 -4.18
CA GLN A 281 16.17 5.57 -3.19
C GLN A 281 15.09 5.58 -2.11
N ASP A 282 15.51 5.60 -0.83
CA ASP A 282 14.63 5.52 0.33
C ASP A 282 14.53 6.82 1.15
N ASN A 283 15.44 7.77 0.92
CA ASN A 283 15.42 9.09 1.55
C ASN A 283 15.84 10.21 0.59
N ALA A 284 15.49 11.46 0.90
CA ALA A 284 15.78 12.63 0.05
C ALA A 284 17.29 12.85 -0.18
N LEU A 285 18.13 12.49 0.78
CA LEU A 285 19.58 12.66 0.71
C LEU A 285 20.27 11.65 -0.23
N GLY A 286 19.56 10.59 -0.68
CA GLY A 286 20.15 9.53 -1.49
C GLY A 286 21.19 8.69 -0.76
N THR A 287 21.17 8.68 0.57
CA THR A 287 22.09 7.91 1.41
C THR A 287 21.61 6.51 1.74
N LEU A 288 20.32 6.23 1.52
CA LEU A 288 19.67 4.97 1.80
C LEU A 288 18.91 4.46 0.57
N TYR A 289 19.05 3.16 0.30
CA TYR A 289 18.39 2.48 -0.81
C TYR A 289 17.71 1.19 -0.38
N ASN A 290 16.43 1.03 -0.75
CA ASN A 290 15.63 -0.16 -0.50
C ASN A 290 15.86 -1.22 -1.58
N MET A 291 16.06 -2.48 -1.20
CA MET A 291 16.19 -3.61 -2.12
C MET A 291 14.81 -3.99 -2.67
N VAL A 292 14.55 -3.68 -3.94
CA VAL A 292 13.23 -3.81 -4.55
C VAL A 292 12.85 -5.28 -4.74
N GLY A 293 11.75 -5.71 -4.11
CA GLY A 293 11.23 -7.07 -4.23
C GLY A 293 12.00 -8.11 -3.40
N PHE A 294 12.79 -7.66 -2.42
CA PHE A 294 13.57 -8.50 -1.52
C PHE A 294 12.95 -8.63 -0.12
N GLN A 295 11.64 -8.64 -0.05
CA GLN A 295 10.95 -9.04 1.17
C GLN A 295 11.42 -10.43 1.58
N THR A 296 11.69 -10.65 2.87
CA THR A 296 12.34 -11.89 3.30
C THR A 296 11.88 -12.37 4.68
N LYS A 297 11.83 -13.69 4.85
CA LYS A 297 11.68 -14.40 6.13
C LYS A 297 13.01 -14.93 6.68
N LEU A 298 14.13 -14.69 5.98
CA LEU A 298 15.46 -15.09 6.47
C LEU A 298 15.74 -14.45 7.85
N LYS A 299 16.43 -15.17 8.70
CA LYS A 299 16.98 -14.61 9.94
C LYS A 299 18.04 -13.55 9.63
N TYR A 300 18.21 -12.58 10.51
CA TYR A 300 19.10 -11.41 10.28
C TYR A 300 20.54 -11.76 9.88
N GLY A 301 21.13 -12.80 10.50
CA GLY A 301 22.47 -13.27 10.12
C GLY A 301 22.53 -13.80 8.69
N ALA A 302 21.58 -14.65 8.33
CA ALA A 302 21.49 -15.22 6.98
C ALA A 302 21.22 -14.15 5.92
N GLN A 303 20.42 -13.12 6.21
CA GLN A 303 20.20 -12.00 5.27
C GLN A 303 21.50 -11.30 4.91
N ALA A 304 22.29 -10.91 5.91
CA ALA A 304 23.54 -10.18 5.68
C ALA A 304 24.56 -11.03 4.88
N GLU A 305 24.63 -12.31 5.15
CA GLU A 305 25.52 -13.25 4.46
C GLU A 305 25.08 -13.49 3.01
N ILE A 306 23.81 -13.81 2.79
CA ILE A 306 23.27 -14.17 1.48
C ILE A 306 23.19 -12.95 0.56
N PHE A 307 22.73 -11.80 1.05
CA PHE A 307 22.60 -10.62 0.18
C PHE A 307 23.95 -10.01 -0.21
N ARG A 308 25.04 -10.29 0.54
CA ARG A 308 26.39 -9.93 0.14
C ARG A 308 26.96 -10.81 -0.98
N LEU A 309 26.31 -11.89 -1.38
CA LEU A 309 26.65 -12.63 -2.60
C LEU A 309 26.29 -11.87 -3.88
N ILE A 310 25.45 -10.84 -3.78
CA ILE A 310 25.04 -10.02 -4.92
C ILE A 310 26.21 -9.13 -5.33
N PRO A 311 26.66 -9.15 -6.61
CA PRO A 311 27.72 -8.28 -7.09
C PRO A 311 27.40 -6.80 -6.85
N GLY A 312 28.37 -6.10 -6.29
CA GLY A 312 28.21 -4.71 -5.85
C GLY A 312 27.68 -4.55 -4.42
N LEU A 313 27.25 -5.62 -3.75
CA LEU A 313 26.81 -5.62 -2.36
C LEU A 313 27.72 -6.42 -1.41
N GLN A 314 28.91 -6.83 -1.84
CA GLN A 314 29.82 -7.65 -1.03
C GLN A 314 30.17 -7.01 0.32
N ASN A 315 30.26 -5.68 0.34
CA ASN A 315 30.55 -4.89 1.54
C ASN A 315 29.32 -4.12 2.04
N ALA A 316 28.11 -4.54 1.64
CA ALA A 316 26.89 -3.80 1.97
C ALA A 316 26.68 -3.67 3.49
N GLU A 317 26.45 -2.45 3.92
CA GLU A 317 25.99 -2.09 5.26
C GLU A 317 24.49 -1.89 5.23
N PHE A 318 23.77 -2.69 6.04
CA PHE A 318 22.31 -2.65 6.10
C PHE A 318 21.87 -1.66 7.18
N ALA A 319 21.24 -0.56 6.77
CA ALA A 319 20.59 0.36 7.69
C ALA A 319 19.36 -0.30 8.36
N ARG A 320 18.73 -1.26 7.65
CA ARG A 320 17.64 -2.08 8.13
C ARG A 320 17.68 -3.43 7.45
N LEU A 321 17.48 -4.49 8.21
CA LEU A 321 17.24 -5.83 7.68
C LEU A 321 15.73 -6.06 7.48
N GLY A 322 15.39 -7.00 6.62
CA GLY A 322 14.03 -7.45 6.40
C GLY A 322 13.46 -8.22 7.57
N GLY A 323 12.17 -8.40 7.59
CA GLY A 323 11.47 -9.14 8.65
C GLY A 323 10.09 -9.57 8.22
N LEU A 324 9.48 -10.46 9.01
CA LEU A 324 8.14 -10.97 8.80
C LEU A 324 7.21 -10.41 9.87
N HIS A 325 6.05 -9.91 9.45
CA HIS A 325 5.01 -9.42 10.36
C HIS A 325 3.70 -10.15 10.09
N ARG A 326 2.99 -10.45 11.17
CA ARG A 326 1.64 -10.98 11.10
C ARG A 326 0.66 -9.81 11.01
N ASN A 327 -0.12 -9.79 9.94
CA ASN A 327 -1.15 -8.79 9.69
C ASN A 327 -2.52 -9.35 10.04
N THR A 328 -3.38 -8.53 10.63
CA THR A 328 -4.76 -8.89 10.97
C THR A 328 -5.71 -8.12 10.07
N TYR A 329 -6.73 -8.80 9.53
CA TYR A 329 -7.84 -8.17 8.82
C TYR A 329 -9.16 -8.86 9.15
N ILE A 330 -10.28 -8.19 8.89
CA ILE A 330 -11.62 -8.71 9.10
C ILE A 330 -12.22 -9.20 7.80
N ASN A 331 -13.17 -10.13 7.87
CA ASN A 331 -13.97 -10.53 6.70
C ASN A 331 -14.99 -9.45 6.37
N SER A 332 -14.52 -8.34 5.80
CA SER A 332 -15.32 -7.13 5.54
C SER A 332 -16.57 -7.37 4.70
N PRO A 333 -16.56 -8.25 3.64
CA PRO A 333 -17.77 -8.51 2.87
C PRO A 333 -18.94 -9.04 3.71
N THR A 334 -18.65 -9.83 4.75
CA THR A 334 -19.69 -10.36 5.64
C THR A 334 -20.05 -9.39 6.75
N LEU A 335 -19.08 -8.60 7.22
CA LEU A 335 -19.21 -7.79 8.44
C LEU A 335 -19.63 -6.33 8.18
N LEU A 336 -19.22 -5.75 7.04
CA LEU A 336 -19.46 -4.33 6.76
C LEU A 336 -20.56 -4.14 5.71
N ASP A 337 -21.27 -3.04 5.83
CA ASP A 337 -22.10 -2.51 4.74
C ASP A 337 -21.26 -1.64 3.78
N ARG A 338 -21.90 -1.11 2.72
CA ARG A 338 -21.21 -0.28 1.72
C ARG A 338 -20.73 1.08 2.24
N SER A 339 -21.20 1.52 3.41
CA SER A 339 -20.71 2.72 4.10
C SER A 339 -19.59 2.41 5.08
N LEU A 340 -19.02 1.19 5.03
CA LEU A 340 -17.98 0.67 5.92
C LEU A 340 -18.43 0.53 7.38
N THR A 341 -19.71 0.59 7.65
CA THR A 341 -20.31 0.45 8.99
C THR A 341 -20.42 -1.01 9.36
N LEU A 342 -20.06 -1.36 10.59
CA LEU A 342 -20.22 -2.71 11.14
C LEU A 342 -21.70 -3.06 11.23
N LYS A 343 -22.11 -4.13 10.56
CA LYS A 343 -23.48 -4.65 10.65
C LYS A 343 -23.85 -4.95 12.09
N GLY A 344 -24.97 -4.43 12.55
CA GLY A 344 -25.43 -4.57 13.93
C GLY A 344 -24.79 -3.60 14.95
N ARG A 345 -23.97 -2.63 14.49
CA ARG A 345 -23.50 -1.50 15.31
C ARG A 345 -23.43 -0.20 14.49
N PRO A 346 -24.54 0.53 14.35
CA PRO A 346 -24.56 1.84 13.70
C PRO A 346 -23.50 2.78 14.32
N GLY A 347 -22.92 3.64 13.49
CA GLY A 347 -21.90 4.59 13.91
C GLY A 347 -20.48 4.02 14.06
N LEU A 348 -20.29 2.69 14.08
CA LEU A 348 -18.93 2.08 14.11
C LEU A 348 -18.51 1.67 12.72
N ARG A 349 -17.41 2.26 12.21
CA ARG A 349 -16.81 1.97 10.91
C ARG A 349 -15.43 1.33 11.03
N PHE A 350 -15.03 0.67 9.96
CA PHE A 350 -13.66 0.18 9.79
C PHE A 350 -13.04 0.82 8.54
N ALA A 351 -11.74 1.12 8.58
CA ALA A 351 -11.03 1.70 7.46
C ALA A 351 -9.57 1.21 7.35
N GLY A 352 -9.04 1.25 6.13
CA GLY A 352 -7.66 0.87 5.85
C GLY A 352 -7.44 -0.63 5.76
N GLN A 353 -6.20 -1.07 5.93
CA GLN A 353 -5.77 -2.45 5.66
C GLN A 353 -6.53 -3.49 6.50
N ILE A 354 -7.00 -3.15 7.69
CA ILE A 354 -7.84 -4.02 8.51
C ILE A 354 -9.12 -4.48 7.78
N THR A 355 -9.58 -3.74 6.78
CA THR A 355 -10.75 -4.09 5.95
C THR A 355 -10.42 -5.06 4.80
N GLY A 356 -9.16 -5.49 4.66
CA GLY A 356 -8.75 -6.36 3.56
C GLY A 356 -8.46 -5.64 2.25
N CYS A 357 -8.29 -4.32 2.25
CA CYS A 357 -7.59 -3.64 1.17
C CYS A 357 -6.08 -3.74 1.43
N GLU A 358 -5.29 -3.95 0.39
CA GLU A 358 -3.84 -4.08 0.51
C GLU A 358 -3.14 -2.91 -0.18
N GLY A 359 -2.17 -2.31 0.53
CA GLY A 359 -1.35 -1.20 0.05
C GLY A 359 -1.63 0.12 0.77
N TYR A 360 -0.62 1.00 0.73
CA TYR A 360 -0.65 2.30 1.42
C TYR A 360 -1.75 3.21 0.91
N VAL A 361 -1.86 3.33 -0.42
CA VAL A 361 -2.83 4.22 -1.06
C VAL A 361 -4.24 3.69 -0.91
N GLU A 362 -4.40 2.37 -1.04
CA GLU A 362 -5.68 1.71 -0.82
C GLU A 362 -6.17 1.91 0.61
N SER A 363 -5.27 1.73 1.58
CA SER A 363 -5.59 1.98 3.00
C SER A 363 -6.02 3.43 3.24
N ALA A 364 -5.25 4.39 2.71
CA ALA A 364 -5.58 5.81 2.82
C ALA A 364 -6.91 6.15 2.12
N SER A 365 -7.16 5.58 0.93
CA SER A 365 -8.40 5.83 0.18
C SER A 365 -9.65 5.35 0.91
N ILE A 366 -9.57 4.20 1.58
CA ILE A 366 -10.67 3.70 2.41
C ILE A 366 -10.83 4.57 3.68
N GLY A 367 -9.73 5.10 4.24
CA GLY A 367 -9.78 6.11 5.29
C GLY A 367 -10.50 7.38 4.86
N LEU A 368 -10.19 7.88 3.65
CA LEU A 368 -10.85 9.03 3.03
C LEU A 368 -12.37 8.82 2.91
N LEU A 369 -12.78 7.68 2.38
CA LEU A 369 -14.20 7.35 2.24
C LEU A 369 -14.89 7.23 3.59
N ALA A 370 -14.28 6.52 4.56
CA ALA A 370 -14.84 6.36 5.91
C ALA A 370 -15.05 7.70 6.60
N GLY A 371 -14.07 8.62 6.49
CA GLY A 371 -14.19 9.98 7.03
C GLY A 371 -15.36 10.75 6.41
N ARG A 372 -15.50 10.73 5.08
CA ARG A 372 -16.60 11.40 4.37
C ARG A 372 -17.97 10.80 4.71
N PHE A 373 -18.05 9.47 4.81
CA PHE A 373 -19.30 8.79 5.18
C PHE A 373 -19.71 9.13 6.62
N ALA A 374 -18.75 9.18 7.55
CA ALA A 374 -19.01 9.57 8.92
C ALA A 374 -19.49 11.03 9.02
N VAL A 375 -18.92 11.95 8.24
CA VAL A 375 -19.38 13.35 8.17
C VAL A 375 -20.82 13.45 7.66
N ALA A 376 -21.16 12.76 6.58
CA ALA A 376 -22.52 12.75 6.04
C ALA A 376 -23.52 12.28 7.10
N GLU A 377 -23.24 11.16 7.75
CA GLU A 377 -24.10 10.66 8.83
C GLU A 377 -24.17 11.62 10.02
N ARG A 378 -23.05 12.27 10.43
CA ARG A 378 -23.03 13.30 11.48
C ARG A 378 -23.95 14.48 11.17
N ARG A 379 -24.14 14.79 9.91
CA ARG A 379 -25.05 15.83 9.42
C ARG A 379 -26.48 15.34 9.19
N GLY A 380 -26.77 14.05 9.42
CA GLY A 380 -28.06 13.44 9.12
C GLY A 380 -28.31 13.21 7.63
N GLU A 381 -27.23 13.20 6.83
CA GLU A 381 -27.26 12.97 5.39
C GLU A 381 -26.93 11.50 5.07
N THR A 382 -27.45 10.99 3.96
CA THR A 382 -27.06 9.66 3.45
C THR A 382 -25.67 9.74 2.81
N PRO A 383 -24.71 8.86 3.17
CA PRO A 383 -23.41 8.82 2.55
C PRO A 383 -23.48 8.66 1.02
N SER A 384 -22.85 9.56 0.28
CA SER A 384 -22.72 9.46 -1.18
C SER A 384 -21.63 8.46 -1.53
N LEU A 385 -22.01 7.30 -2.07
CA LEU A 385 -21.06 6.26 -2.47
C LEU A 385 -20.40 6.62 -3.80
N PRO A 386 -19.06 6.36 -3.96
CA PRO A 386 -18.41 6.57 -5.23
C PRO A 386 -18.95 5.58 -6.28
N PRO A 387 -19.08 5.99 -7.57
CA PRO A 387 -19.47 5.09 -8.64
C PRO A 387 -18.51 3.88 -8.76
N GLU A 388 -19.04 2.71 -9.04
CA GLU A 388 -18.24 1.48 -9.19
C GLU A 388 -17.22 1.55 -10.35
N THR A 389 -17.41 2.48 -11.27
CA THR A 389 -16.50 2.78 -12.38
C THR A 389 -15.24 3.52 -11.95
N THR A 390 -15.19 4.09 -10.75
CA THR A 390 -14.04 4.77 -10.16
C THR A 390 -13.12 3.78 -9.45
N ALA A 391 -11.87 4.16 -9.19
CA ALA A 391 -10.96 3.35 -8.38
C ALA A 391 -11.45 3.26 -6.93
N PHE A 392 -11.97 4.34 -6.37
CA PHE A 392 -12.65 4.34 -5.06
C PHE A 392 -13.81 3.33 -5.00
N GLY A 393 -14.73 3.40 -5.97
CA GLY A 393 -15.90 2.53 -5.99
C GLY A 393 -15.58 1.07 -6.27
N SER A 394 -14.61 0.80 -7.14
CA SER A 394 -14.10 -0.55 -7.43
C SER A 394 -13.47 -1.20 -6.20
N LEU A 395 -12.65 -0.44 -5.45
CA LEU A 395 -12.01 -0.94 -4.23
C LEU A 395 -13.04 -1.13 -3.10
N LEU A 396 -13.94 -0.17 -2.91
CA LEU A 396 -15.05 -0.27 -1.96
C LEU A 396 -15.93 -1.48 -2.26
N GLY A 397 -16.26 -1.71 -3.54
CA GLY A 397 -17.01 -2.88 -3.98
C GLY A 397 -16.32 -4.20 -3.65
N HIS A 398 -14.99 -4.27 -3.81
CA HIS A 398 -14.21 -5.45 -3.42
C HIS A 398 -14.33 -5.74 -1.92
N ILE A 399 -14.05 -4.77 -1.05
CA ILE A 399 -14.04 -4.99 0.41
C ILE A 399 -15.42 -5.12 1.02
N THR A 400 -16.50 -4.72 0.33
CA THR A 400 -17.88 -4.87 0.82
C THR A 400 -18.66 -5.98 0.10
N GLY A 401 -17.99 -6.82 -0.69
CA GLY A 401 -18.57 -8.03 -1.28
C GLY A 401 -19.17 -7.87 -2.67
N GLY A 402 -19.06 -6.70 -3.32
CA GLY A 402 -19.65 -6.47 -4.65
C GLY A 402 -19.04 -7.32 -5.79
N HIS A 403 -17.84 -7.88 -5.59
CA HIS A 403 -17.15 -8.75 -6.56
C HIS A 403 -17.25 -10.25 -6.22
N ILE A 404 -17.94 -10.63 -5.15
CA ILE A 404 -18.25 -12.01 -4.82
C ILE A 404 -19.49 -12.40 -5.66
N VAL A 405 -19.25 -12.93 -6.85
CA VAL A 405 -20.31 -13.41 -7.73
C VAL A 405 -20.74 -14.80 -7.30
N SER A 406 -22.03 -14.92 -6.92
CA SER A 406 -22.86 -16.10 -6.70
C SER A 406 -22.59 -17.00 -5.48
N ASP A 407 -23.64 -17.19 -4.71
CA ASP A 407 -23.83 -18.15 -3.62
C ASP A 407 -23.85 -19.63 -4.09
N ASP A 408 -23.59 -19.93 -5.36
CA ASP A 408 -23.81 -21.25 -5.93
C ASP A 408 -22.67 -22.26 -5.75
N GLU A 409 -21.53 -21.86 -5.13
CA GLU A 409 -20.51 -22.79 -4.67
C GLU A 409 -20.08 -22.47 -3.23
N PRO A 410 -20.75 -22.99 -2.21
CA PRO A 410 -20.29 -22.83 -0.83
C PRO A 410 -18.94 -23.53 -0.65
N GLY A 411 -17.90 -22.76 -0.34
CA GLY A 411 -16.62 -23.30 0.15
C GLY A 411 -15.37 -23.00 -0.66
N LYS A 412 -15.41 -22.27 -1.81
CA LYS A 412 -14.22 -22.13 -2.67
C LYS A 412 -13.64 -20.73 -2.90
N ARG A 413 -14.21 -19.65 -2.36
CA ARG A 413 -13.60 -18.31 -2.46
C ARG A 413 -13.56 -17.65 -1.09
N SER A 414 -12.45 -17.82 -0.39
CA SER A 414 -12.15 -16.99 0.78
C SER A 414 -11.88 -15.55 0.30
N PHE A 415 -12.42 -14.55 1.01
CA PHE A 415 -12.05 -13.16 0.82
C PHE A 415 -10.55 -12.99 1.01
N GLN A 416 -9.87 -12.39 0.07
CA GLN A 416 -8.42 -12.17 0.10
C GLN A 416 -8.13 -10.67 0.04
N PRO A 417 -7.19 -10.17 0.85
CA PRO A 417 -6.69 -8.81 0.69
C PRO A 417 -6.19 -8.56 -0.73
N MET A 418 -6.50 -7.38 -1.29
CA MET A 418 -6.18 -7.07 -2.67
C MET A 418 -5.80 -5.60 -2.86
N ASN A 419 -4.81 -5.39 -3.74
CA ASN A 419 -4.51 -4.07 -4.28
C ASN A 419 -5.50 -3.67 -5.36
N ILE A 420 -5.70 -2.36 -5.56
CA ILE A 420 -6.44 -1.85 -6.71
C ILE A 420 -5.80 -2.32 -8.02
N ASN A 421 -6.62 -2.86 -8.91
CA ASN A 421 -6.21 -3.29 -10.24
C ASN A 421 -7.39 -3.17 -11.21
N PHE A 422 -7.12 -3.10 -12.52
CA PHE A 422 -8.18 -2.93 -13.52
C PHE A 422 -9.18 -4.09 -13.62
N GLY A 423 -8.89 -5.24 -13.00
CA GLY A 423 -9.82 -6.36 -12.92
C GLY A 423 -11.00 -6.10 -11.97
N LEU A 424 -10.87 -5.14 -11.04
CA LEU A 424 -11.93 -4.72 -10.14
C LEU A 424 -12.93 -3.76 -10.80
N PHE A 425 -12.52 -3.05 -11.85
CA PHE A 425 -13.39 -2.08 -12.52
C PHE A 425 -14.44 -2.77 -13.38
N PRO A 426 -15.66 -2.27 -13.41
CA PRO A 426 -16.68 -2.75 -14.33
C PRO A 426 -16.19 -2.68 -15.79
N PRO A 427 -16.58 -3.64 -16.64
CA PRO A 427 -16.16 -3.64 -18.03
C PRO A 427 -16.60 -2.36 -18.75
N LEU A 428 -15.84 -1.99 -19.77
CA LEU A 428 -16.23 -0.90 -20.69
C LEU A 428 -17.39 -1.36 -21.56
N GLU A 429 -18.26 -0.43 -21.92
CA GLU A 429 -19.30 -0.68 -22.91
C GLU A 429 -18.71 -1.16 -24.24
N PRO A 430 -19.38 -2.09 -24.93
CA PRO A 430 -18.95 -2.55 -26.24
C PRO A 430 -18.75 -1.37 -27.22
N GLY A 431 -17.61 -1.32 -27.89
CA GLY A 431 -17.29 -0.26 -28.85
C GLY A 431 -16.55 0.97 -28.27
N THR A 432 -16.42 1.10 -26.95
CA THR A 432 -15.69 2.22 -26.31
C THR A 432 -14.23 2.26 -26.77
N VAL A 433 -13.59 1.10 -26.97
CA VAL A 433 -12.19 1.03 -27.42
C VAL A 433 -12.18 0.83 -28.93
N THR A 434 -11.96 1.93 -29.65
CA THR A 434 -11.85 1.93 -31.11
C THR A 434 -10.40 1.85 -31.56
N LYS A 435 -10.20 1.29 -32.73
CA LYS A 435 -8.87 1.22 -33.36
C LYS A 435 -8.43 2.63 -33.76
N PRO A 436 -7.24 3.12 -33.31
CA PRO A 436 -6.73 4.41 -33.73
C PRO A 436 -6.54 4.47 -35.26
N GLU A 437 -6.77 5.66 -35.83
CA GLU A 437 -6.55 5.91 -37.26
C GLU A 437 -5.08 5.66 -37.64
N GLY A 438 -4.84 5.02 -38.80
CA GLY A 438 -3.48 4.69 -39.28
C GLY A 438 -2.85 3.43 -38.67
N VAL A 439 -3.42 2.81 -37.64
CA VAL A 439 -2.89 1.57 -37.04
C VAL A 439 -3.32 0.36 -37.89
N LYS A 440 -2.37 -0.36 -38.52
CA LYS A 440 -2.67 -1.54 -39.35
C LYS A 440 -3.19 -2.73 -38.53
N ARG A 441 -2.62 -3.01 -37.37
CA ARG A 441 -3.04 -4.11 -36.49
C ARG A 441 -3.28 -3.59 -35.06
N PHE A 442 -4.51 -3.67 -34.59
CA PHE A 442 -4.91 -3.29 -33.23
C PHE A 442 -5.25 -4.56 -32.43
N ARG A 443 -4.21 -5.21 -31.90
CA ARG A 443 -4.31 -6.49 -31.16
C ARG A 443 -3.26 -6.57 -30.06
N GLY A 444 -3.41 -7.53 -29.15
CA GLY A 444 -2.41 -7.80 -28.10
C GLY A 444 -2.18 -6.61 -27.20
N LYS A 445 -0.93 -6.18 -27.07
CA LYS A 445 -0.50 -5.12 -26.14
C LYS A 445 -1.16 -3.78 -26.41
N ASP A 446 -1.31 -3.38 -27.68
CA ASP A 446 -1.88 -2.06 -28.02
C ASP A 446 -3.36 -2.00 -27.64
N LYS A 447 -4.13 -3.06 -27.90
CA LYS A 447 -5.54 -3.15 -27.51
C LYS A 447 -5.68 -3.19 -25.98
N ALA A 448 -4.81 -3.92 -25.28
CA ALA A 448 -4.81 -3.97 -23.82
C ALA A 448 -4.49 -2.62 -23.19
N LEU A 449 -3.51 -1.90 -23.74
CA LEU A 449 -3.18 -0.55 -23.29
C LEU A 449 -4.34 0.43 -23.52
N ALA A 450 -4.93 0.44 -24.73
CA ALA A 450 -6.07 1.29 -25.05
C ALA A 450 -7.28 0.99 -24.13
N LYS A 451 -7.51 -0.29 -23.79
CA LYS A 451 -8.55 -0.66 -22.81
C LYS A 451 -8.28 -0.07 -21.44
N LYS A 452 -7.03 -0.16 -20.94
CA LYS A 452 -6.63 0.45 -19.65
C LYS A 452 -6.82 1.96 -19.67
N GLN A 453 -6.39 2.63 -20.73
CA GLN A 453 -6.53 4.08 -20.89
C GLN A 453 -7.99 4.52 -20.91
N ALA A 454 -8.85 3.81 -21.64
CA ALA A 454 -10.28 4.11 -21.65
C ALA A 454 -10.94 3.88 -20.27
N THR A 455 -10.55 2.82 -19.54
CA THR A 455 -11.02 2.57 -18.17
C THR A 455 -10.57 3.67 -17.24
N ALA A 456 -9.32 4.09 -17.31
CA ALA A 456 -8.75 5.16 -16.50
C ALA A 456 -9.46 6.50 -16.76
N ALA A 457 -9.66 6.86 -18.03
CA ALA A 457 -10.35 8.10 -18.42
C ALA A 457 -11.79 8.13 -17.87
N ARG A 458 -12.56 7.04 -18.06
CA ARG A 458 -13.89 6.91 -17.48
C ARG A 458 -13.90 7.08 -15.96
N ALA A 459 -12.96 6.43 -15.28
CA ALA A 459 -12.88 6.46 -13.83
C ALA A 459 -12.64 7.89 -13.30
N LEU A 460 -11.72 8.63 -13.90
CA LEU A 460 -11.41 10.00 -13.51
C LEU A 460 -12.57 10.96 -13.80
N GLU A 461 -13.25 10.80 -14.94
CA GLU A 461 -14.43 11.61 -15.27
C GLU A 461 -15.57 11.34 -14.28
N ASP A 462 -15.87 10.08 -13.99
CA ASP A 462 -16.92 9.71 -13.06
C ASP A 462 -16.61 10.14 -11.61
N CYS A 463 -15.31 10.06 -11.22
CA CYS A 463 -14.86 10.58 -9.93
C CYS A 463 -15.02 12.10 -9.82
N ALA A 464 -14.61 12.84 -10.85
CA ALA A 464 -14.79 14.31 -10.88
C ALA A 464 -16.27 14.68 -10.76
N ARG A 465 -17.15 14.01 -11.51
CA ARG A 465 -18.60 14.21 -11.45
C ARG A 465 -19.18 13.87 -10.06
N TRP A 466 -18.74 12.78 -9.44
CA TRP A 466 -19.14 12.40 -8.09
C TRP A 466 -18.74 13.43 -7.04
N LEU A 467 -17.56 14.04 -7.22
CA LEU A 467 -17.05 15.11 -6.34
C LEU A 467 -17.66 16.49 -6.63
N GLY A 468 -18.52 16.62 -7.65
CA GLY A 468 -19.09 17.91 -8.07
C GLY A 468 -18.10 18.86 -8.74
N ARG A 469 -17.12 18.30 -9.46
CA ARG A 469 -16.03 19.03 -10.15
C ARG A 469 -16.07 18.83 -11.65
#